data_ce7e2520e43f02c230b3f8da7a793c19
#
_entry.id   ce7e2520e43f02c230b3f8da7a793c19
#
_cell.length_a   1.000
_cell.length_b   1.000
_cell.length_c   1.000
_cell.angle_alpha   90.00
_cell.angle_beta   90.00
_cell.angle_gamma   90.00
#
_symmetry.space_group_name_H-M   'P 1'
#
loop_
_entity.id
_entity.type
_entity.pdbx_description
1 polymer ?
#
loop_
_entity_poly.entity_id
_entity_poly.type
_entity_poly.pdbx_seq_one_letter_code
_entity_poly.pdbx_strand_id
1 'polypeptide(L)'
;MSTDTEDVAEAVERRRVWLQGQLEAAAARFGVELVGEVVNTYDMRSAGATAREGDHEVWLRVVVEDRDYKPACRWNGNVEANAIHGVPKPEVLRWSDWTNTGSYLDGRRLRGEVMTLAPGSTIGSGSVLLDDPKLPESWWTDLDAALVALAAHPVDMGNELGAVRYTIDGTRAHFGVMLPDEIFAGLEWTTAHADLHWGNLRGPRLCILDWESWRPAPAGYDVATLYCTSLLHSPTARRLRAMPVFETRSGQIALLFAIVRYLWVVGEGSDIDQLDGALRTEAAEILAGHMGVPRSSRVGPGHST
;
A
#
# COMPACT_ATOMS: atom_id res chain seq x y z
N MET A 1 26.30 20.97 6.82
CA MET A 1 25.55 19.71 6.54
C MET A 1 25.29 18.84 7.77
N SER A 2 25.87 19.10 8.94
CA SER A 2 25.69 18.27 10.16
C SER A 2 24.45 18.67 11.01
N THR A 3 24.05 19.93 11.02
CA THR A 3 22.96 20.44 11.87
C THR A 3 21.57 20.00 11.41
N ASP A 4 21.31 19.95 10.12
CA ASP A 4 19.98 19.58 9.59
C ASP A 4 19.63 18.10 9.82
N THR A 5 20.64 17.23 9.86
CA THR A 5 20.43 15.77 10.06
C THR A 5 20.18 15.43 11.54
N GLU A 6 20.78 16.17 12.48
CA GLU A 6 20.53 16.03 13.92
C GLU A 6 19.12 16.52 14.28
N ASP A 7 18.67 17.63 13.69
CA ASP A 7 17.32 18.18 13.90
C ASP A 7 16.23 17.21 13.40
N VAL A 8 16.43 16.53 12.27
CA VAL A 8 15.47 15.54 11.73
C VAL A 8 15.39 14.31 12.63
N ALA A 9 16.52 13.77 13.08
CA ALA A 9 16.55 12.60 13.96
C ALA A 9 15.86 12.88 15.31
N GLU A 10 16.08 14.08 15.88
CA GLU A 10 15.41 14.51 17.11
C GLU A 10 13.88 14.67 16.91
N ALA A 11 13.47 15.20 15.77
CA ALA A 11 12.05 15.34 15.43
C ALA A 11 11.36 13.98 15.30
N VAL A 12 12.01 13.00 14.65
CA VAL A 12 11.51 11.62 14.51
C VAL A 12 11.40 10.94 15.87
N GLU A 13 12.44 11.06 16.72
CA GLU A 13 12.43 10.47 18.07
C GLU A 13 11.36 11.09 18.96
N ARG A 14 11.21 12.40 18.93
CA ARG A 14 10.13 13.11 19.64
C ARG A 14 8.76 12.63 19.21
N ARG A 15 8.57 12.42 17.89
CA ARG A 15 7.33 11.89 17.33
C ARG A 15 7.07 10.47 17.80
N ARG A 16 8.09 9.61 17.79
CA ARG A 16 8.03 8.23 18.26
C ARG A 16 7.60 8.14 19.72
N VAL A 17 8.26 8.90 20.59
CA VAL A 17 7.94 8.94 22.03
C VAL A 17 6.52 9.44 22.28
N TRP A 18 6.10 10.46 21.53
CA TRP A 18 4.74 10.97 21.63
C TRP A 18 3.69 9.95 21.20
N LEU A 19 3.91 9.25 20.05
CA LEU A 19 3.00 8.20 19.58
C LEU A 19 2.90 7.05 20.58
N GLN A 20 4.00 6.66 21.20
CA GLN A 20 3.99 5.66 22.27
C GLN A 20 3.10 6.09 23.44
N GLY A 21 3.24 7.32 23.92
CA GLY A 21 2.37 7.86 24.97
C GLY A 21 0.89 7.91 24.56
N GLN A 22 0.59 8.19 23.27
CA GLN A 22 -0.79 8.13 22.76
C GLN A 22 -1.32 6.69 22.72
N LEU A 23 -0.47 5.70 22.41
CA LEU A 23 -0.85 4.29 22.43
C LEU A 23 -1.14 3.80 23.86
N GLU A 24 -0.34 4.21 24.84
CA GLU A 24 -0.56 3.93 26.27
C GLU A 24 -1.89 4.56 26.76
N ALA A 25 -2.16 5.80 26.37
CA ALA A 25 -3.42 6.47 26.66
C ALA A 25 -4.62 5.76 26.01
N ALA A 26 -4.45 5.27 24.78
CA ALA A 26 -5.46 4.46 24.09
C ALA A 26 -5.69 3.13 24.83
N ALA A 27 -4.63 2.45 25.29
CA ALA A 27 -4.72 1.22 26.05
C ALA A 27 -5.55 1.43 27.32
N ALA A 28 -5.28 2.48 28.08
CA ALA A 28 -6.06 2.85 29.27
C ALA A 28 -7.52 3.14 28.91
N ARG A 29 -7.78 3.86 27.82
CA ARG A 29 -9.14 4.20 27.35
C ARG A 29 -9.96 2.98 26.99
N PHE A 30 -9.35 1.99 26.35
CA PHE A 30 -10.01 0.75 25.94
C PHE A 30 -10.00 -0.36 27.02
N GLY A 31 -9.27 -0.18 28.11
CA GLY A 31 -9.15 -1.16 29.18
C GLY A 31 -8.37 -2.40 28.74
N VAL A 32 -7.35 -2.23 27.90
CA VAL A 32 -6.46 -3.32 27.45
C VAL A 32 -5.04 -3.09 27.97
N GLU A 33 -4.28 -4.17 28.15
CA GLU A 33 -2.89 -4.15 28.59
C GLU A 33 -1.94 -4.33 27.41
N LEU A 34 -1.01 -3.41 27.18
CA LEU A 34 0.03 -3.58 26.17
C LEU A 34 0.98 -4.71 26.61
N VAL A 35 1.17 -5.71 25.75
CA VAL A 35 2.03 -6.89 26.01
C VAL A 35 3.10 -7.10 24.95
N GLY A 36 2.99 -6.50 23.79
CA GLY A 36 3.94 -6.58 22.68
C GLY A 36 4.81 -5.34 22.55
N GLU A 37 5.83 -5.44 21.68
CA GLU A 37 6.64 -4.31 21.28
C GLU A 37 5.82 -3.29 20.47
N VAL A 38 6.12 -1.99 20.64
CA VAL A 38 5.48 -0.93 19.88
C VAL A 38 6.08 -0.85 18.48
N VAL A 39 5.23 -0.97 17.49
CA VAL A 39 5.58 -0.83 16.07
C VAL A 39 5.03 0.50 15.57
N ASN A 40 5.88 1.30 14.92
CA ASN A 40 5.48 2.56 14.30
C ASN A 40 5.43 2.39 12.78
N THR A 41 4.53 3.12 12.10
CA THR A 41 4.59 3.24 10.64
C THR A 41 5.81 4.05 10.21
N TYR A 42 6.26 3.83 8.98
CA TYR A 42 7.42 4.51 8.40
C TYR A 42 7.29 6.06 8.48
N ASP A 43 6.11 6.56 8.19
CA ASP A 43 5.78 8.00 8.20
C ASP A 43 5.49 8.55 9.61
N MET A 44 5.67 7.73 10.67
CA MET A 44 5.37 8.09 12.05
C MET A 44 3.94 8.65 12.24
N ARG A 45 2.98 8.17 11.45
CA ARG A 45 1.58 8.56 11.56
C ARG A 45 0.80 7.69 12.53
N SER A 46 1.23 6.46 12.73
CA SER A 46 0.59 5.55 13.66
C SER A 46 1.58 4.72 14.47
N ALA A 47 1.11 4.26 15.63
CA ALA A 47 1.77 3.26 16.45
C ALA A 47 0.78 2.16 16.80
N GLY A 48 1.27 0.94 16.93
CA GLY A 48 0.45 -0.20 17.36
C GLY A 48 1.26 -1.22 18.12
N ALA A 49 0.58 -2.04 18.92
CA ALA A 49 1.18 -3.15 19.64
C ALA A 49 0.13 -4.26 19.90
N THR A 50 0.62 -5.47 20.14
CA THR A 50 -0.21 -6.50 20.72
C THR A 50 -0.64 -6.07 22.13
N ALA A 51 -1.92 -6.20 22.41
CA ALA A 51 -2.51 -5.91 23.73
C ALA A 51 -3.33 -7.10 24.19
N ARG A 52 -3.59 -7.18 25.49
CA ARG A 52 -4.40 -8.22 26.12
C ARG A 52 -5.69 -7.63 26.66
N GLU A 53 -6.79 -8.32 26.35
CA GLU A 53 -8.11 -8.05 26.88
C GLU A 53 -8.64 -9.32 27.57
N GLY A 54 -8.56 -9.39 28.89
CA GLY A 54 -8.80 -10.65 29.62
C GLY A 54 -7.82 -11.73 29.14
N ASP A 55 -8.37 -12.85 28.62
CA ASP A 55 -7.58 -13.97 28.11
C ASP A 55 -7.30 -13.91 26.60
N HIS A 56 -7.71 -12.83 25.92
CA HIS A 56 -7.59 -12.70 24.48
C HIS A 56 -6.52 -11.67 24.09
N GLU A 57 -5.77 -11.99 23.05
CA GLU A 57 -4.86 -11.03 22.42
C GLU A 57 -5.57 -10.29 21.30
N VAL A 58 -5.34 -8.98 21.24
CA VAL A 58 -5.85 -8.04 20.25
C VAL A 58 -4.70 -7.17 19.73
N TRP A 59 -4.89 -6.53 18.61
CA TRP A 59 -4.01 -5.46 18.14
C TRP A 59 -4.59 -4.11 18.54
N LEU A 60 -3.84 -3.31 19.29
CA LEU A 60 -4.19 -1.93 19.57
C LEU A 60 -3.37 -1.03 18.65
N ARG A 61 -4.04 -0.12 17.97
CA ARG A 61 -3.42 0.90 17.11
C ARG A 61 -3.91 2.28 17.51
N VAL A 62 -3.01 3.27 17.44
CA VAL A 62 -3.38 4.68 17.45
C VAL A 62 -2.88 5.33 16.16
N VAL A 63 -3.71 6.14 15.54
CA VAL A 63 -3.38 6.92 14.35
C VAL A 63 -3.69 8.39 14.59
N VAL A 64 -2.83 9.29 14.09
CA VAL A 64 -3.02 10.73 14.14
C VAL A 64 -3.41 11.26 12.77
N GLU A 65 -4.40 12.14 12.74
CA GLU A 65 -4.80 12.85 11.52
C GLU A 65 -3.65 13.77 11.08
N ASP A 66 -3.16 13.52 9.89
CA ASP A 66 -2.21 14.42 9.25
C ASP A 66 -2.95 15.33 8.28
N ARG A 67 -2.97 16.65 8.57
CA ARG A 67 -3.66 17.65 7.74
C ARG A 67 -2.96 17.87 6.40
N ASP A 68 -1.69 17.56 6.34
CA ASP A 68 -0.85 17.71 5.16
C ASP A 68 -0.81 16.42 4.32
N TYR A 69 -1.41 15.34 4.85
CA TYR A 69 -1.45 14.05 4.17
C TYR A 69 -2.48 14.05 3.03
N LYS A 70 -2.03 13.59 1.88
CA LYS A 70 -2.85 13.54 0.66
C LYS A 70 -4.16 12.76 0.90
N PRO A 71 -5.26 13.13 0.23
CA PRO A 71 -6.60 12.57 0.46
C PRO A 71 -6.77 11.08 0.08
N ALA A 72 -5.68 10.36 -0.15
CA ALA A 72 -5.71 8.94 -0.52
C ALA A 72 -6.07 8.02 0.67
N CYS A 73 -5.77 8.42 1.91
CA CYS A 73 -6.09 7.62 3.08
C CYS A 73 -7.44 8.05 3.68
N ARG A 74 -8.35 7.10 3.78
CA ARG A 74 -9.68 7.32 4.37
C ARG A 74 -9.57 7.19 5.89
N TRP A 75 -9.95 8.25 6.62
CA TRP A 75 -9.95 8.23 8.10
C TRP A 75 -10.70 7.02 8.68
N ASN A 76 -11.78 6.62 8.03
CA ASN A 76 -12.59 5.48 8.44
C ASN A 76 -12.22 4.17 7.71
N GLY A 77 -11.17 4.14 6.90
CA GLY A 77 -10.90 3.03 5.98
C GLY A 77 -10.87 1.66 6.65
N ASN A 78 -10.14 1.52 7.77
CA ASN A 78 -10.09 0.27 8.51
C ASN A 78 -11.46 -0.15 9.07
N VAL A 79 -12.23 0.80 9.61
CA VAL A 79 -13.58 0.54 10.17
C VAL A 79 -14.55 0.14 9.07
N GLU A 80 -14.54 0.88 7.97
CA GLU A 80 -15.42 0.62 6.81
C GLU A 80 -15.06 -0.69 6.11
N ALA A 81 -13.77 -1.09 6.14
CA ALA A 81 -13.33 -2.37 5.60
C ALA A 81 -13.95 -3.59 6.28
N ASN A 82 -14.51 -3.46 7.49
CA ASN A 82 -15.25 -4.54 8.13
C ASN A 82 -16.44 -5.04 7.27
N ALA A 83 -16.98 -4.19 6.39
CA ALA A 83 -18.04 -4.57 5.46
C ALA A 83 -17.55 -5.42 4.28
N ILE A 84 -16.23 -5.50 4.07
CA ILE A 84 -15.64 -6.31 2.99
C ILE A 84 -15.51 -7.75 3.48
N HIS A 85 -16.31 -8.65 2.94
CA HIS A 85 -16.34 -10.05 3.31
C HIS A 85 -15.55 -10.93 2.35
N GLY A 86 -15.11 -12.10 2.80
CA GLY A 86 -14.36 -13.06 1.98
C GLY A 86 -12.88 -12.73 1.80
N VAL A 87 -12.39 -11.68 2.46
CA VAL A 87 -10.98 -11.25 2.43
C VAL A 87 -10.37 -11.45 3.81
N PRO A 88 -9.30 -12.26 3.97
CA PRO A 88 -8.60 -12.43 5.24
C PRO A 88 -7.93 -11.12 5.67
N LYS A 89 -8.42 -10.49 6.72
CA LYS A 89 -7.94 -9.21 7.24
C LYS A 89 -8.22 -9.07 8.73
N PRO A 90 -7.53 -8.18 9.46
CA PRO A 90 -7.96 -7.81 10.80
C PRO A 90 -9.32 -7.10 10.76
N GLU A 91 -10.14 -7.34 11.76
CA GLU A 91 -11.41 -6.64 11.95
C GLU A 91 -11.28 -5.63 13.07
N VAL A 92 -11.80 -4.42 12.87
CA VAL A 92 -11.91 -3.42 13.93
C VAL A 92 -13.06 -3.81 14.85
N LEU A 93 -12.74 -4.21 16.06
CA LEU A 93 -13.71 -4.62 17.07
C LEU A 93 -14.39 -3.43 17.74
N ARG A 94 -13.60 -2.37 18.00
CA ARG A 94 -14.07 -1.09 18.52
C ARG A 94 -13.05 -0.01 18.26
N TRP A 95 -13.49 1.23 18.21
CA TRP A 95 -12.67 2.39 17.98
C TRP A 95 -13.22 3.63 18.71
N SER A 96 -12.38 4.64 18.85
CA SER A 96 -12.76 5.94 19.40
C SER A 96 -11.88 7.03 18.84
N ASP A 97 -12.47 8.19 18.57
CA ASP A 97 -11.73 9.41 18.19
C ASP A 97 -11.63 10.35 19.40
N TRP A 98 -10.53 11.10 19.45
CA TRP A 98 -10.35 12.20 20.38
C TRP A 98 -9.46 13.27 19.78
N THR A 99 -9.44 14.45 20.37
CA THR A 99 -8.53 15.53 20.01
C THR A 99 -7.37 15.57 20.99
N ASN A 100 -6.16 15.68 20.48
CA ASN A 100 -4.97 15.89 21.29
C ASN A 100 -5.04 17.29 21.92
N THR A 101 -4.83 17.37 23.24
CA THR A 101 -4.82 18.61 24.01
C THR A 101 -3.44 18.90 24.62
N GLY A 102 -2.40 18.17 24.22
CA GLY A 102 -1.03 18.37 24.64
C GLY A 102 -0.32 19.42 23.79
N SER A 103 0.78 19.97 24.31
CA SER A 103 1.57 21.01 23.63
C SER A 103 2.15 20.56 22.27
N TYR A 104 2.46 19.28 22.11
CA TYR A 104 2.94 18.72 20.86
C TYR A 104 1.75 18.25 20.02
N LEU A 105 1.61 18.73 18.79
CA LEU A 105 0.50 18.44 17.87
C LEU A 105 -0.88 18.75 18.47
N ASP A 106 -0.99 19.85 19.22
CA ASP A 106 -2.26 20.31 19.79
C ASP A 106 -3.36 20.46 18.72
N GLY A 107 -4.59 20.09 19.10
CA GLY A 107 -5.75 20.15 18.22
C GLY A 107 -5.77 19.09 17.10
N ARG A 108 -4.79 18.18 17.00
CA ARG A 108 -4.85 17.06 16.04
C ARG A 108 -5.82 15.98 16.51
N ARG A 109 -6.59 15.46 15.56
CA ARG A 109 -7.48 14.33 15.79
C ARG A 109 -6.67 13.04 15.87
N LEU A 110 -7.03 12.21 16.82
CA LEU A 110 -6.47 10.88 17.04
C LEU A 110 -7.59 9.85 16.97
N ARG A 111 -7.25 8.65 16.54
CA ARG A 111 -8.11 7.47 16.63
C ARG A 111 -7.34 6.33 17.25
N GLY A 112 -7.95 5.68 18.23
CA GLY A 112 -7.57 4.36 18.70
C GLY A 112 -8.48 3.30 18.10
N GLU A 113 -7.89 2.19 17.68
CA GLU A 113 -8.58 1.04 17.10
C GLU A 113 -8.13 -0.23 17.85
N VAL A 114 -9.09 -0.99 18.39
CA VAL A 114 -8.85 -2.36 18.87
C VAL A 114 -9.29 -3.31 17.79
N MET A 115 -8.38 -4.13 17.31
CA MET A 115 -8.58 -5.02 16.17
C MET A 115 -8.28 -6.46 16.53
N THR A 116 -8.81 -7.39 15.77
CA THR A 116 -8.36 -8.79 15.85
C THR A 116 -6.87 -8.89 15.50
N LEU A 117 -6.15 -9.77 16.19
CA LEU A 117 -4.74 -10.01 15.91
C LEU A 117 -4.59 -10.73 14.57
N ALA A 118 -3.78 -10.18 13.68
CA ALA A 118 -3.49 -10.80 12.39
C ALA A 118 -2.62 -12.06 12.57
N PRO A 119 -2.97 -13.20 11.97
CA PRO A 119 -2.21 -14.43 12.10
C PRO A 119 -0.86 -14.37 11.35
N GLY A 120 0.08 -15.20 11.77
CA GLY A 120 1.39 -15.35 11.10
C GLY A 120 2.32 -14.16 11.31
N SER A 121 3.30 -14.00 10.42
CA SER A 121 4.29 -12.92 10.43
C SER A 121 4.27 -12.14 9.12
N THR A 122 4.85 -10.94 9.11
CA THR A 122 5.07 -10.15 7.88
C THR A 122 5.98 -10.93 6.93
N ILE A 123 5.70 -10.85 5.63
CA ILE A 123 6.45 -11.57 4.59
C ILE A 123 7.73 -10.82 4.27
N GLY A 124 7.66 -9.51 4.11
CA GLY A 124 8.78 -8.65 3.82
C GLY A 124 9.10 -7.69 4.96
N SER A 125 10.30 -7.13 4.97
CA SER A 125 10.70 -6.05 5.88
C SER A 125 10.26 -4.65 5.38
N GLY A 126 9.76 -4.57 4.15
CA GLY A 126 9.31 -3.34 3.49
C GLY A 126 8.28 -3.63 2.41
N SER A 127 8.11 -2.68 1.50
CA SER A 127 7.15 -2.81 0.40
C SER A 127 7.65 -3.71 -0.71
N VAL A 128 8.98 -3.77 -0.93
CA VAL A 128 9.62 -4.47 -2.05
C VAL A 128 10.04 -5.88 -1.64
N LEU A 129 9.75 -6.86 -2.49
CA LEU A 129 10.20 -8.23 -2.31
C LEU A 129 11.62 -8.41 -2.88
N LEU A 130 12.56 -8.70 -2.01
CA LEU A 130 13.96 -8.95 -2.39
C LEU A 130 14.29 -10.45 -2.45
N ASP A 131 13.73 -11.24 -1.54
CA ASP A 131 14.01 -12.65 -1.37
C ASP A 131 12.79 -13.52 -1.65
N ASP A 132 13.00 -14.85 -1.79
CA ASP A 132 11.93 -15.81 -1.92
C ASP A 132 11.01 -15.80 -0.68
N PRO A 133 9.72 -15.46 -0.81
CA PRO A 133 8.81 -15.40 0.31
C PRO A 133 8.44 -16.78 0.88
N LYS A 134 8.84 -17.88 0.23
CA LYS A 134 8.64 -19.29 0.65
C LYS A 134 7.20 -19.60 1.06
N LEU A 135 6.24 -19.07 0.30
CA LEU A 135 4.82 -19.21 0.58
C LEU A 135 4.27 -20.52 0.00
N PRO A 136 3.38 -21.22 0.74
CA PRO A 136 2.76 -22.43 0.24
C PRO A 136 1.74 -22.10 -0.89
N GLU A 137 1.43 -23.07 -1.75
CA GLU A 137 0.44 -22.89 -2.84
C GLU A 137 -0.94 -22.50 -2.31
N SER A 138 -1.34 -22.96 -1.12
CA SER A 138 -2.59 -22.54 -0.49
C SER A 138 -2.65 -21.02 -0.25
N TRP A 139 -1.53 -20.39 0.08
CA TRP A 139 -1.46 -18.94 0.28
C TRP A 139 -1.77 -18.19 -1.04
N TRP A 140 -1.25 -18.67 -2.15
CA TRP A 140 -1.52 -18.09 -3.47
C TRP A 140 -2.98 -18.29 -3.88
N THR A 141 -3.55 -19.45 -3.60
CA THR A 141 -4.98 -19.73 -3.82
C THR A 141 -5.85 -18.82 -2.98
N ASP A 142 -5.48 -18.60 -1.71
CA ASP A 142 -6.19 -17.69 -0.80
C ASP A 142 -6.08 -16.24 -1.27
N LEU A 143 -4.93 -15.81 -1.81
CA LEU A 143 -4.75 -14.48 -2.39
C LEU A 143 -5.66 -14.28 -3.60
N ASP A 144 -5.69 -15.23 -4.53
CA ASP A 144 -6.57 -15.17 -5.70
C ASP A 144 -8.05 -15.05 -5.28
N ALA A 145 -8.48 -15.88 -4.34
CA ALA A 145 -9.84 -15.83 -3.81
C ALA A 145 -10.16 -14.51 -3.11
N ALA A 146 -9.22 -13.98 -2.32
CA ALA A 146 -9.37 -12.69 -1.63
C ALA A 146 -9.50 -11.53 -2.61
N LEU A 147 -8.70 -11.50 -3.67
CA LEU A 147 -8.76 -10.46 -4.70
C LEU A 147 -10.08 -10.50 -5.49
N VAL A 148 -10.60 -11.69 -5.79
CA VAL A 148 -11.92 -11.86 -6.41
C VAL A 148 -13.03 -11.36 -5.49
N ALA A 149 -12.99 -11.73 -4.20
CA ALA A 149 -13.97 -11.28 -3.21
C ALA A 149 -13.93 -9.76 -3.02
N LEU A 150 -12.73 -9.16 -2.99
CA LEU A 150 -12.55 -7.73 -2.88
C LEU A 150 -13.09 -7.00 -4.10
N ALA A 151 -12.77 -7.46 -5.31
CA ALA A 151 -13.26 -6.85 -6.55
C ALA A 151 -14.79 -6.88 -6.67
N ALA A 152 -15.44 -7.89 -6.08
CA ALA A 152 -16.90 -8.02 -6.07
C ALA A 152 -17.60 -7.14 -5.01
N HIS A 153 -16.84 -6.55 -4.05
CA HIS A 153 -17.42 -5.68 -3.04
C HIS A 153 -17.90 -4.37 -3.69
N PRO A 154 -19.15 -3.93 -3.43
CA PRO A 154 -19.66 -2.66 -3.94
C PRO A 154 -18.84 -1.48 -3.40
N VAL A 155 -18.53 -0.53 -4.26
CA VAL A 155 -17.83 0.70 -3.87
C VAL A 155 -18.46 1.89 -4.58
N ASP A 156 -18.55 3.03 -3.87
CA ASP A 156 -19.02 4.26 -4.45
C ASP A 156 -18.00 4.77 -5.48
N MET A 157 -18.46 4.85 -6.72
CA MET A 157 -17.69 5.43 -7.83
C MET A 157 -17.73 6.95 -7.70
N GLY A 158 -16.65 7.65 -7.99
CA GLY A 158 -16.63 9.11 -7.90
C GLY A 158 -15.27 9.78 -8.07
N ASN A 159 -14.19 9.00 -8.10
CA ASN A 159 -12.83 9.56 -8.26
C ASN A 159 -12.05 8.99 -9.46
N GLU A 160 -12.73 8.34 -10.39
CA GLU A 160 -12.11 7.72 -11.56
C GLU A 160 -11.39 8.75 -12.41
N LEU A 161 -12.01 9.89 -12.65
CA LEU A 161 -11.41 10.99 -13.41
C LEU A 161 -10.14 11.53 -12.75
N GLY A 162 -10.10 11.58 -11.40
CA GLY A 162 -8.91 11.98 -10.66
C GLY A 162 -7.78 10.99 -10.85
N ALA A 163 -8.07 9.68 -10.77
CA ALA A 163 -7.09 8.63 -10.98
C ALA A 163 -6.58 8.60 -12.43
N VAL A 164 -7.46 8.77 -13.42
CA VAL A 164 -7.09 8.89 -14.83
C VAL A 164 -6.15 10.08 -15.05
N ARG A 165 -6.51 11.27 -14.56
CA ARG A 165 -5.67 12.47 -14.69
C ARG A 165 -4.31 12.28 -14.03
N TYR A 166 -4.26 11.71 -12.83
CA TYR A 166 -3.02 11.40 -12.15
C TYR A 166 -2.10 10.53 -13.01
N THR A 167 -2.66 9.54 -13.70
CA THR A 167 -1.90 8.63 -14.58
C THR A 167 -1.45 9.33 -15.85
N ILE A 168 -2.29 10.16 -16.48
CA ILE A 168 -1.92 10.97 -17.65
C ILE A 168 -0.76 11.94 -17.29
N ASP A 169 -0.91 12.68 -16.20
CA ASP A 169 0.09 13.65 -15.74
C ASP A 169 1.41 12.95 -15.38
N GLY A 170 1.36 11.81 -14.70
CA GLY A 170 2.55 11.03 -14.37
C GLY A 170 3.23 10.43 -15.60
N THR A 171 2.46 9.89 -16.55
CA THR A 171 3.02 9.36 -17.81
C THR A 171 3.70 10.47 -18.60
N ARG A 172 3.10 11.66 -18.64
CA ARG A 172 3.70 12.83 -19.26
C ARG A 172 4.99 13.26 -18.53
N ALA A 173 4.95 13.32 -17.19
CA ALA A 173 6.09 13.77 -16.39
C ALA A 173 7.28 12.80 -16.47
N HIS A 174 7.04 11.50 -16.39
CA HIS A 174 8.10 10.50 -16.31
C HIS A 174 8.60 10.00 -17.67
N PHE A 175 7.76 10.08 -18.72
CA PHE A 175 8.05 9.49 -20.04
C PHE A 175 7.90 10.48 -21.21
N GLY A 176 7.37 11.69 -20.98
CA GLY A 176 7.11 12.67 -22.05
C GLY A 176 5.95 12.25 -22.97
N VAL A 177 5.17 11.24 -22.61
CA VAL A 177 4.09 10.68 -23.42
C VAL A 177 2.73 11.19 -22.93
N MET A 178 1.95 11.78 -23.85
CA MET A 178 0.54 12.10 -23.61
C MET A 178 -0.32 10.93 -23.99
N LEU A 179 -1.06 10.41 -23.01
CA LEU A 179 -2.03 9.37 -23.25
C LEU A 179 -3.35 9.98 -23.72
N PRO A 180 -3.96 9.46 -24.80
CA PRO A 180 -5.28 9.91 -25.22
C PRO A 180 -6.36 9.37 -24.27
N ASP A 181 -7.41 10.16 -24.05
CA ASP A 181 -8.49 9.81 -23.13
C ASP A 181 -9.20 8.50 -23.52
N GLU A 182 -9.18 8.16 -24.80
CA GLU A 182 -9.81 6.96 -25.36
C GLU A 182 -9.24 5.65 -24.77
N ILE A 183 -7.98 5.66 -24.30
CA ILE A 183 -7.39 4.46 -23.67
C ILE A 183 -8.02 4.16 -22.31
N PHE A 184 -8.67 5.12 -21.69
CA PHE A 184 -9.36 4.96 -20.43
C PHE A 184 -10.86 4.69 -20.58
N ALA A 185 -11.39 4.82 -21.81
CA ALA A 185 -12.80 4.58 -22.07
C ALA A 185 -13.16 3.10 -21.87
N GLY A 186 -14.24 2.83 -21.13
CA GLY A 186 -14.74 1.46 -20.92
C GLY A 186 -13.84 0.60 -20.03
N LEU A 187 -12.97 1.20 -19.21
CA LEU A 187 -12.26 0.45 -18.18
C LEU A 187 -13.25 -0.11 -17.16
N GLU A 188 -13.00 -1.36 -16.78
CA GLU A 188 -13.67 -1.96 -15.64
C GLU A 188 -13.03 -1.43 -14.35
N TRP A 189 -13.88 -0.92 -13.45
CA TRP A 189 -13.48 -0.44 -12.14
C TRP A 189 -14.03 -1.37 -11.07
N THR A 190 -13.20 -1.71 -10.11
CA THR A 190 -13.55 -2.62 -9.02
C THR A 190 -13.06 -2.04 -7.70
N THR A 191 -13.53 -2.59 -6.59
CA THR A 191 -12.95 -2.32 -5.29
C THR A 191 -11.54 -2.88 -5.24
N ALA A 192 -10.60 -2.06 -4.80
CA ALA A 192 -9.21 -2.43 -4.58
C ALA A 192 -8.76 -2.03 -3.17
N HIS A 193 -7.82 -2.77 -2.61
CA HIS A 193 -7.06 -2.38 -1.42
C HIS A 193 -6.31 -1.07 -1.66
N ALA A 194 -5.82 -0.92 -2.88
CA ALA A 194 -5.15 0.24 -3.44
C ALA A 194 -3.81 0.62 -2.77
N ASP A 195 -3.31 -0.25 -1.89
CA ASP A 195 -1.98 -0.18 -1.29
C ASP A 195 -1.42 -1.59 -1.02
N LEU A 196 -1.69 -2.53 -1.94
CA LEU A 196 -1.25 -3.91 -1.78
C LEU A 196 0.24 -4.04 -2.15
N HIS A 197 1.06 -4.29 -1.15
CA HIS A 197 2.49 -4.55 -1.27
C HIS A 197 2.93 -5.55 -0.20
N TRP A 198 4.18 -6.04 -0.27
CA TRP A 198 4.65 -7.14 0.58
C TRP A 198 4.65 -6.81 2.07
N GLY A 199 4.86 -5.57 2.45
CA GLY A 199 4.76 -5.13 3.84
C GLY A 199 3.35 -5.21 4.43
N ASN A 200 2.31 -5.22 3.59
CA ASN A 200 0.90 -5.33 4.00
C ASN A 200 0.37 -6.77 3.95
N LEU A 201 1.24 -7.76 3.72
CA LEU A 201 0.87 -9.16 3.61
C LEU A 201 1.50 -10.01 4.71
N ARG A 202 0.77 -11.01 5.19
CA ARG A 202 1.25 -11.97 6.18
C ARG A 202 1.25 -13.39 5.63
N GLY A 203 2.16 -14.20 6.15
CA GLY A 203 2.31 -15.62 5.83
C GLY A 203 2.62 -16.45 7.08
N PRO A 204 2.56 -17.80 7.00
CA PRO A 204 2.14 -18.64 5.87
C PRO A 204 0.63 -18.69 5.65
N ARG A 205 -0.18 -18.15 6.57
CA ARG A 205 -1.60 -17.93 6.43
C ARG A 205 -1.83 -16.50 5.94
N LEU A 206 -2.52 -16.33 4.82
CA LEU A 206 -2.80 -15.02 4.26
C LEU A 206 -3.57 -14.14 5.26
N CYS A 207 -3.12 -12.91 5.42
CA CYS A 207 -3.87 -11.82 6.02
C CYS A 207 -3.40 -10.52 5.39
N ILE A 208 -4.33 -9.69 4.93
CA ILE A 208 -4.07 -8.39 4.28
C ILE A 208 -4.26 -7.30 5.31
N LEU A 209 -3.24 -6.47 5.51
CA LEU A 209 -3.19 -5.41 6.51
C LEU A 209 -3.42 -4.03 5.87
N ASP A 210 -3.64 -3.02 6.71
CA ASP A 210 -3.65 -1.58 6.38
C ASP A 210 -4.70 -1.15 5.35
N TRP A 211 -5.95 -1.22 5.74
CA TRP A 211 -7.13 -0.94 4.92
C TRP A 211 -7.53 0.55 4.86
N GLU A 212 -6.59 1.47 5.06
CA GLU A 212 -6.91 2.90 5.02
C GLU A 212 -7.09 3.43 3.59
N SER A 213 -6.52 2.75 2.60
CA SER A 213 -6.44 3.24 1.22
C SER A 213 -7.46 2.63 0.26
N TRP A 214 -8.28 1.67 0.71
CA TRP A 214 -9.20 0.96 -0.19
C TRP A 214 -10.19 1.89 -0.89
N ARG A 215 -10.37 1.67 -2.19
CA ARG A 215 -11.14 2.57 -3.06
C ARG A 215 -11.43 1.91 -4.41
N PRO A 216 -12.25 2.56 -5.28
CA PRO A 216 -12.32 2.17 -6.68
C PRO A 216 -10.97 2.31 -7.37
N ALA A 217 -10.60 1.29 -8.15
CA ALA A 217 -9.43 1.31 -9.02
C ALA A 217 -9.70 0.47 -10.29
N PRO A 218 -8.92 0.62 -11.36
CA PRO A 218 -9.04 -0.25 -12.53
C PRO A 218 -8.86 -1.72 -12.14
N ALA A 219 -9.68 -2.60 -12.70
CA ALA A 219 -9.62 -4.04 -12.42
C ALA A 219 -8.19 -4.57 -12.58
N GLY A 220 -7.68 -5.26 -11.55
CA GLY A 220 -6.31 -5.76 -11.50
C GLY A 220 -5.31 -4.82 -10.82
N TYR A 221 -5.73 -3.68 -10.28
CA TYR A 221 -4.81 -2.72 -9.67
C TYR A 221 -4.00 -3.29 -8.51
N ASP A 222 -4.61 -4.09 -7.63
CA ASP A 222 -3.89 -4.71 -6.50
C ASP A 222 -2.86 -5.75 -6.95
N VAL A 223 -3.19 -6.53 -7.99
CA VAL A 223 -2.20 -7.43 -8.61
C VAL A 223 -1.07 -6.64 -9.24
N ALA A 224 -1.39 -5.50 -9.86
CA ALA A 224 -0.39 -4.63 -10.49
C ALA A 224 0.55 -3.99 -9.47
N THR A 225 0.04 -3.51 -8.33
CA THR A 225 0.88 -2.97 -7.26
C THR A 225 1.79 -4.05 -6.66
N LEU A 226 1.25 -5.24 -6.41
CA LEU A 226 2.03 -6.36 -5.91
C LEU A 226 3.07 -6.85 -6.93
N TYR A 227 2.73 -6.87 -8.23
CA TYR A 227 3.67 -7.16 -9.29
C TYR A 227 4.83 -6.15 -9.34
N CYS A 228 4.54 -4.85 -9.32
CA CYS A 228 5.55 -3.81 -9.31
C CYS A 228 6.53 -3.98 -8.15
N THR A 229 6.04 -4.26 -6.96
CA THR A 229 6.88 -4.46 -5.76
C THR A 229 7.60 -5.81 -5.75
N SER A 230 7.33 -6.69 -6.72
CA SER A 230 8.01 -7.99 -6.92
C SER A 230 9.06 -7.97 -8.02
N LEU A 231 9.27 -6.87 -8.73
CA LEU A 231 10.12 -6.82 -9.94
C LEU A 231 11.57 -7.23 -9.68
N LEU A 232 12.08 -7.08 -8.45
CA LEU A 232 13.42 -7.53 -8.06
C LEU A 232 13.50 -9.02 -7.74
N HIS A 233 12.36 -9.70 -7.53
CA HIS A 233 12.30 -11.15 -7.35
C HIS A 233 11.61 -11.82 -8.56
N SER A 234 12.38 -12.12 -9.59
CA SER A 234 11.87 -12.61 -10.88
C SER A 234 10.90 -13.81 -10.83
N PRO A 235 11.07 -14.83 -9.95
CA PRO A 235 10.11 -15.94 -9.88
C PRO A 235 8.70 -15.46 -9.48
N THR A 236 8.59 -14.64 -8.44
CA THR A 236 7.31 -14.08 -7.97
C THR A 236 6.71 -13.11 -8.99
N ALA A 237 7.55 -12.22 -9.56
CA ALA A 237 7.09 -11.31 -10.60
C ALA A 237 6.49 -12.07 -11.80
N ARG A 238 7.14 -13.14 -12.28
CA ARG A 238 6.59 -13.97 -13.35
C ARG A 238 5.26 -14.63 -12.99
N ARG A 239 5.14 -15.13 -11.74
CA ARG A 239 3.90 -15.73 -11.24
C ARG A 239 2.74 -14.72 -11.30
N LEU A 240 2.96 -13.53 -10.75
CA LEU A 240 1.94 -12.47 -10.74
C LEU A 240 1.62 -11.99 -12.17
N ARG A 241 2.64 -11.82 -13.02
CA ARG A 241 2.46 -11.38 -14.41
C ARG A 241 1.66 -12.36 -15.26
N ALA A 242 1.68 -13.65 -14.89
CA ALA A 242 0.89 -14.70 -15.56
C ALA A 242 -0.60 -14.71 -15.16
N MET A 243 -1.03 -13.87 -14.21
CA MET A 243 -2.44 -13.80 -13.84
C MET A 243 -3.30 -13.27 -15.00
N PRO A 244 -4.48 -13.88 -15.27
CA PRO A 244 -5.27 -13.56 -16.45
C PRO A 244 -5.70 -12.10 -16.59
N VAL A 245 -5.77 -11.37 -15.48
CA VAL A 245 -6.15 -9.95 -15.49
C VAL A 245 -5.22 -9.11 -16.36
N PHE A 246 -3.94 -9.45 -16.46
CA PHE A 246 -2.99 -8.72 -17.31
C PHE A 246 -3.13 -8.97 -18.82
N GLU A 247 -3.95 -9.95 -19.22
CA GLU A 247 -4.35 -10.14 -20.62
C GLU A 247 -5.49 -9.19 -21.01
N THR A 248 -6.17 -8.61 -20.02
CA THR A 248 -7.25 -7.65 -20.24
C THR A 248 -6.72 -6.23 -20.44
N ARG A 249 -7.48 -5.41 -21.15
CA ARG A 249 -7.17 -3.98 -21.29
C ARG A 249 -7.14 -3.27 -19.92
N SER A 250 -8.11 -3.54 -19.06
CA SER A 250 -8.18 -2.94 -17.72
C SER A 250 -6.95 -3.29 -16.89
N GLY A 251 -6.49 -4.54 -16.90
CA GLY A 251 -5.29 -4.96 -16.18
C GLY A 251 -4.00 -4.34 -16.70
N GLN A 252 -3.87 -4.15 -18.03
CA GLN A 252 -2.72 -3.45 -18.61
C GLN A 252 -2.68 -1.97 -18.21
N ILE A 253 -3.82 -1.31 -18.20
CA ILE A 253 -3.93 0.07 -17.75
C ILE A 253 -3.75 0.15 -16.23
N ALA A 254 -4.28 -0.80 -15.44
CA ALA A 254 -4.04 -0.91 -14.01
C ALA A 254 -2.54 -0.99 -13.68
N LEU A 255 -1.78 -1.74 -14.49
CA LEU A 255 -0.32 -1.81 -14.35
C LEU A 255 0.33 -0.44 -14.59
N LEU A 256 -0.11 0.31 -15.60
CA LEU A 256 0.39 1.66 -15.84
C LEU A 256 0.06 2.61 -14.67
N PHE A 257 -1.15 2.51 -14.09
CA PHE A 257 -1.53 3.27 -12.89
C PHE A 257 -0.59 2.95 -11.71
N ALA A 258 -0.30 1.67 -11.48
CA ALA A 258 0.60 1.23 -10.41
C ALA A 258 2.02 1.73 -10.61
N ILE A 259 2.57 1.62 -11.83
CA ILE A 259 3.91 2.10 -12.17
C ILE A 259 4.01 3.61 -11.94
N VAL A 260 3.07 4.40 -12.46
CA VAL A 260 3.05 5.85 -12.30
C VAL A 260 3.00 6.23 -10.82
N ARG A 261 2.16 5.55 -10.03
CA ARG A 261 2.09 5.78 -8.58
C ARG A 261 3.45 5.59 -7.90
N TYR A 262 4.15 4.48 -8.19
CA TYR A 262 5.45 4.22 -7.60
C TYR A 262 6.53 5.19 -8.10
N LEU A 263 6.52 5.57 -9.37
CA LEU A 263 7.47 6.55 -9.90
C LEU A 263 7.33 7.94 -9.27
N TRP A 264 6.15 8.32 -8.77
CA TRP A 264 5.96 9.57 -8.05
C TRP A 264 6.64 9.59 -6.66
N VAL A 265 6.90 8.42 -6.07
CA VAL A 265 7.56 8.30 -4.75
C VAL A 265 9.02 7.84 -4.85
N VAL A 266 9.51 7.53 -6.04
CA VAL A 266 10.93 7.27 -6.30
C VAL A 266 11.75 8.54 -6.00
N GLY A 267 12.81 8.40 -5.21
CA GLY A 267 13.67 9.50 -4.76
C GLY A 267 13.30 10.05 -3.38
N GLU A 268 12.29 9.50 -2.72
CA GLU A 268 11.90 9.90 -1.36
C GLU A 268 12.67 9.12 -0.25
N GLY A 269 13.62 8.25 -0.63
CA GLY A 269 14.46 7.50 0.32
C GLY A 269 13.82 6.24 0.87
N SER A 270 12.83 5.69 0.18
CA SER A 270 12.17 4.42 0.52
C SER A 270 12.77 3.24 -0.24
N ASP A 271 12.37 2.00 0.13
CA ASP A 271 12.75 0.80 -0.61
C ASP A 271 12.22 0.77 -2.05
N ILE A 272 11.20 1.57 -2.37
CA ILE A 272 10.67 1.76 -3.72
C ILE A 272 11.71 2.35 -4.69
N ASP A 273 12.68 3.10 -4.20
CA ASP A 273 13.73 3.70 -5.03
C ASP A 273 14.51 2.66 -5.85
N GLN A 274 14.63 1.44 -5.31
CA GLN A 274 15.30 0.33 -5.97
C GLN A 274 14.57 -0.15 -7.24
N LEU A 275 13.29 0.19 -7.40
CA LEU A 275 12.44 -0.25 -8.51
C LEU A 275 12.51 0.67 -9.74
N ASP A 276 13.11 1.88 -9.66
CA ASP A 276 13.02 2.91 -10.72
C ASP A 276 13.30 2.35 -12.12
N GLY A 277 14.43 1.68 -12.29
CA GLY A 277 14.83 1.13 -13.60
C GLY A 277 13.88 0.04 -14.10
N ALA A 278 13.41 -0.84 -13.21
CA ALA A 278 12.49 -1.92 -13.56
C ALA A 278 11.10 -1.36 -13.92
N LEU A 279 10.58 -0.42 -13.15
CA LEU A 279 9.31 0.25 -13.42
C LEU A 279 9.30 0.99 -14.75
N ARG A 280 10.39 1.69 -15.08
CA ARG A 280 10.53 2.37 -16.37
C ARG A 280 10.58 1.40 -17.55
N THR A 281 11.19 0.23 -17.37
CA THR A 281 11.23 -0.82 -18.39
C THR A 281 9.84 -1.37 -18.67
N GLU A 282 9.09 -1.71 -17.62
CA GLU A 282 7.70 -2.19 -17.74
C GLU A 282 6.78 -1.14 -18.41
N ALA A 283 6.90 0.13 -18.00
CA ALA A 283 6.11 1.20 -18.60
C ALA A 283 6.40 1.36 -20.08
N ALA A 284 7.68 1.28 -20.50
CA ALA A 284 8.07 1.42 -21.90
C ALA A 284 7.45 0.30 -22.78
N GLU A 285 7.34 -0.92 -22.26
CA GLU A 285 6.70 -2.04 -22.97
C GLU A 285 5.19 -1.80 -23.15
N ILE A 286 4.51 -1.32 -22.10
CA ILE A 286 3.08 -1.01 -22.14
C ILE A 286 2.81 0.13 -23.13
N LEU A 287 3.57 1.22 -23.02
CA LEU A 287 3.42 2.41 -23.88
C LEU A 287 3.69 2.08 -25.36
N ALA A 288 4.70 1.25 -25.65
CA ALA A 288 4.97 0.79 -27.00
C ALA A 288 3.81 -0.03 -27.60
N GLY A 289 3.17 -0.86 -26.80
CA GLY A 289 2.03 -1.67 -27.21
C GLY A 289 0.76 -0.85 -27.50
N HIS A 290 0.49 0.19 -26.72
CA HIS A 290 -0.73 1.00 -26.84
C HIS A 290 -0.59 2.19 -27.78
N MET A 291 0.64 2.71 -28.01
CA MET A 291 0.88 3.93 -28.75
C MET A 291 1.51 3.70 -30.13
N GLY A 292 1.80 2.44 -30.51
CA GLY A 292 2.52 2.16 -31.76
C GLY A 292 3.96 2.75 -31.80
N VAL A 293 4.50 3.11 -30.64
CA VAL A 293 5.87 3.66 -30.53
C VAL A 293 6.87 2.53 -30.81
N PRO A 294 7.83 2.71 -31.74
CA PRO A 294 8.82 1.69 -32.04
C PRO A 294 9.60 1.29 -30.78
N ARG A 295 9.72 -0.01 -30.51
CA ARG A 295 10.61 -0.51 -29.45
C ARG A 295 12.01 0.05 -29.70
N SER A 296 12.54 0.82 -28.74
CA SER A 296 13.94 1.25 -28.83
C SER A 296 14.80 -0.01 -28.89
N SER A 297 15.54 -0.19 -29.99
CA SER A 297 16.47 -1.28 -30.16
C SER A 297 17.42 -1.30 -28.95
N ARG A 298 17.45 -2.44 -28.23
CA ARG A 298 18.47 -2.69 -27.20
C ARG A 298 19.83 -2.42 -27.84
N VAL A 299 20.49 -1.37 -27.41
CA VAL A 299 21.92 -1.17 -27.71
C VAL A 299 22.65 -2.25 -26.89
N GLY A 300 23.00 -3.34 -27.54
CA GLY A 300 23.86 -4.35 -26.97
C GLY A 300 25.23 -3.76 -26.67
N PRO A 301 25.92 -4.19 -25.61
CA PRO A 301 27.28 -3.74 -25.34
C PRO A 301 28.17 -4.13 -26.55
N GLY A 302 28.68 -3.12 -27.26
CA GLY A 302 29.61 -3.32 -28.35
C GLY A 302 30.85 -4.03 -27.83
N HIS A 303 31.14 -5.22 -28.35
CA HIS A 303 32.45 -5.82 -28.25
C HIS A 303 33.40 -4.99 -29.11
N SER A 304 34.26 -4.23 -28.46
CA SER A 304 35.48 -3.68 -29.10
C SER A 304 36.48 -4.80 -29.17
N THR A 305 36.85 -5.14 -30.39
CA THR A 305 38.05 -5.92 -30.73
C THR A 305 39.31 -5.10 -30.53
#